data_8efb1afa8ec2c910a649895cf93d7ce2
#
_entry.id   8efb1afa8ec2c910a649895cf93d7ce2
#
_cell.length_a   1.000
_cell.length_b   1.000
_cell.length_c   1.000
_cell.angle_alpha   90.00
_cell.angle_beta   90.00
_cell.angle_gamma   90.00
#
_symmetry.space_group_name_H-M   'P 1'
#
loop_
_entity.id
_entity.type
_entity.pdbx_description
1 polymer ?
#
loop_
_entity_poly.entity_id
_entity_poly.type
_entity_poly.pdbx_seq_one_letter_code
_entity_poly.pdbx_strand_id
1 'polypeptide(L)'
;NEAVGLVIQGKAAANIMGDWAGGEFAVANMVAGQDYDCLPGLGVTPVLNTGGDVFYFPKSADPAVTEAQLKMASTLVTKEVQVAFNLKKGSLPMRADVDLSAANDCMKKGLEILAGGNIVPSGDMVWSPDVQTQLGDLQAEFWKSDMAPADAHAKYLEILKSGL
;
A
#
# COMPACT_ATOMS: atom_id res chain seq x y z
N ASN A 1 1.62 -6.70 -11.82
CA ASN A 1 2.88 -6.77 -11.05
C ASN A 1 4.16 -6.96 -11.88
N GLU A 2 4.15 -6.58 -13.16
CA GLU A 2 5.33 -6.70 -14.04
C GLU A 2 6.55 -5.95 -13.47
N ALA A 3 6.35 -4.75 -12.92
CA ALA A 3 7.43 -3.94 -12.35
C ALA A 3 8.14 -4.62 -11.16
N VAL A 4 7.39 -5.27 -10.26
CA VAL A 4 7.97 -6.07 -9.17
C VAL A 4 8.75 -7.26 -9.74
N GLY A 5 8.22 -7.90 -10.80
CA GLY A 5 8.89 -8.98 -11.51
C GLY A 5 10.25 -8.58 -12.09
N LEU A 6 10.44 -7.33 -12.51
CA LEU A 6 11.74 -6.83 -12.98
C LEU A 6 12.76 -6.74 -11.83
N VAL A 7 12.32 -6.35 -10.63
CA VAL A 7 13.19 -6.33 -9.44
C VAL A 7 13.58 -7.76 -9.05
N ILE A 8 12.60 -8.68 -8.98
CA ILE A 8 12.84 -10.10 -8.67
C ILE A 8 13.85 -10.73 -9.64
N GLN A 9 13.81 -10.34 -10.93
CA GLN A 9 14.73 -10.83 -11.95
C GLN A 9 16.09 -10.11 -11.99
N GLY A 10 16.32 -9.13 -11.11
CA GLY A 10 17.54 -8.30 -11.12
C GLY A 10 17.65 -7.35 -12.31
N LYS A 11 16.55 -7.10 -13.03
CA LYS A 11 16.50 -6.18 -14.18
C LYS A 11 16.20 -4.74 -13.80
N ALA A 12 15.68 -4.52 -12.59
CA ALA A 12 15.49 -3.21 -11.98
C ALA A 12 16.02 -3.22 -10.55
N ALA A 13 16.61 -2.10 -10.11
CA ALA A 13 17.19 -1.99 -8.78
C ALA A 13 16.12 -1.79 -7.68
N ALA A 14 15.01 -1.17 -8.00
CA ALA A 14 13.93 -0.85 -7.05
C ALA A 14 12.59 -0.68 -7.77
N ASN A 15 11.51 -0.75 -7.00
CA ASN A 15 10.16 -0.41 -7.39
C ASN A 15 9.45 0.32 -6.24
N ILE A 16 8.74 1.40 -6.56
CA ILE A 16 7.89 2.10 -5.58
C ILE A 16 6.51 1.43 -5.62
N MET A 17 6.16 0.76 -4.52
CA MET A 17 4.91 0.01 -4.41
C MET A 17 4.48 -0.08 -2.94
N GLY A 18 3.22 -0.40 -2.68
CA GLY A 18 2.76 -0.69 -1.33
C GLY A 18 3.33 -2.00 -0.78
N ASP A 19 3.15 -2.21 0.50
CA ASP A 19 3.66 -3.38 1.25
C ASP A 19 3.21 -4.73 0.67
N TRP A 20 2.06 -4.78 0.00
CA TRP A 20 1.56 -5.99 -0.69
C TRP A 20 2.51 -6.54 -1.77
N ALA A 21 3.47 -5.76 -2.26
CA ALA A 21 4.51 -6.27 -3.15
C ALA A 21 5.34 -7.37 -2.49
N GLY A 22 5.40 -7.40 -1.15
CA GLY A 22 6.04 -8.46 -0.37
C GLY A 22 5.51 -9.85 -0.68
N GLY A 23 4.23 -9.97 -1.05
CA GLY A 23 3.62 -11.23 -1.49
C GLY A 23 4.23 -11.80 -2.77
N GLU A 24 4.59 -10.95 -3.73
CA GLU A 24 5.24 -11.38 -4.98
C GLU A 24 6.67 -11.91 -4.72
N PHE A 25 7.43 -11.25 -3.85
CA PHE A 25 8.74 -11.74 -3.44
C PHE A 25 8.63 -13.08 -2.71
N ALA A 26 7.63 -13.25 -1.84
CA ALA A 26 7.38 -14.50 -1.14
C ALA A 26 7.04 -15.65 -2.11
N VAL A 27 6.24 -15.40 -3.15
CA VAL A 27 5.95 -16.38 -4.22
C VAL A 27 7.21 -16.75 -4.99
N ALA A 28 8.15 -15.82 -5.14
CA ALA A 28 9.46 -16.07 -5.74
C ALA A 28 10.47 -16.73 -4.78
N ASN A 29 10.06 -17.12 -3.58
CA ASN A 29 10.89 -17.66 -2.49
C ASN A 29 12.03 -16.72 -2.06
N MET A 30 11.85 -15.42 -2.17
CA MET A 30 12.80 -14.41 -1.71
C MET A 30 12.48 -13.98 -0.27
N VAL A 31 13.52 -13.76 0.51
CA VAL A 31 13.44 -13.45 1.94
C VAL A 31 13.79 -11.98 2.17
N ALA A 32 12.87 -11.24 2.82
CA ALA A 32 13.12 -9.85 3.21
C ALA A 32 14.30 -9.77 4.19
N GLY A 33 15.18 -8.80 3.98
CA GLY A 33 16.42 -8.63 4.75
C GLY A 33 17.59 -9.49 4.28
N GLN A 34 17.38 -10.41 3.31
CA GLN A 34 18.43 -11.25 2.71
C GLN A 34 18.53 -11.03 1.20
N ASP A 35 17.44 -11.25 0.47
CA ASP A 35 17.39 -11.17 -0.98
C ASP A 35 16.90 -9.81 -1.48
N TYR A 36 16.10 -9.12 -0.68
CA TYR A 36 15.60 -7.77 -0.94
C TYR A 36 15.37 -7.03 0.37
N ASP A 37 15.24 -5.71 0.29
CA ASP A 37 14.90 -4.88 1.45
C ASP A 37 13.81 -3.86 1.11
N CYS A 38 13.21 -3.28 2.14
CA CYS A 38 12.19 -2.23 2.05
C CYS A 38 12.76 -0.92 2.61
N LEU A 39 12.60 0.15 1.84
CA LEU A 39 13.11 1.48 2.17
C LEU A 39 11.93 2.44 2.37
N PRO A 40 11.27 2.41 3.53
CA PRO A 40 10.21 3.37 3.82
C PRO A 40 10.80 4.79 3.92
N GLY A 41 10.15 5.75 3.27
CA GLY A 41 10.49 7.17 3.40
C GLY A 41 11.61 7.70 2.50
N LEU A 42 12.36 6.89 1.78
CA LEU A 42 13.38 7.29 0.79
C LEU A 42 14.20 8.54 1.18
N GLY A 43 14.71 8.60 2.42
CA GLY A 43 15.51 9.73 2.93
C GLY A 43 14.72 10.83 3.64
N VAL A 44 13.40 10.69 3.76
CA VAL A 44 12.54 11.54 4.59
C VAL A 44 11.93 10.71 5.74
N THR A 45 11.32 11.37 6.71
CA THR A 45 10.61 10.67 7.78
C THR A 45 9.55 9.74 7.20
N PRO A 46 9.62 8.43 7.46
CA PRO A 46 8.65 7.50 6.92
C PRO A 46 7.28 7.68 7.57
N VAL A 47 6.25 7.61 6.74
CA VAL A 47 4.84 7.65 7.18
C VAL A 47 4.10 6.47 6.56
N LEU A 48 3.10 5.95 7.27
CA LEU A 48 2.14 4.99 6.72
C LEU A 48 0.93 5.73 6.17
N ASN A 49 0.59 5.38 4.95
CA ASN A 49 -0.66 5.73 4.34
C ASN A 49 -1.74 4.74 4.83
N THR A 50 -2.85 5.25 5.35
CA THR A 50 -3.98 4.44 5.85
C THR A 50 -4.92 3.99 4.73
N GLY A 51 -4.41 3.65 3.57
CA GLY A 51 -5.16 2.99 2.51
C GLY A 51 -5.38 1.51 2.80
N GLY A 52 -6.28 0.88 2.07
CA GLY A 52 -6.53 -0.55 2.21
C GLY A 52 -7.56 -1.05 1.21
N ASP A 53 -7.66 -2.38 1.09
CA ASP A 53 -8.71 -3.00 0.29
C ASP A 53 -10.04 -2.95 1.03
N VAL A 54 -11.12 -2.83 0.28
CA VAL A 54 -12.49 -2.87 0.78
C VAL A 54 -13.28 -3.99 0.13
N PHE A 55 -14.16 -4.61 0.88
CA PHE A 55 -15.10 -5.62 0.39
C PHE A 55 -16.50 -4.99 0.30
N TYR A 56 -17.08 -4.99 -0.88
CA TYR A 56 -18.45 -4.56 -1.10
C TYR A 56 -19.38 -5.75 -1.09
N PHE A 57 -20.45 -5.65 -0.30
CA PHE A 57 -21.51 -6.66 -0.24
C PHE A 57 -22.76 -6.11 -0.93
N PRO A 58 -23.03 -6.51 -2.18
CA PRO A 58 -24.19 -6.04 -2.91
C PRO A 58 -25.48 -6.44 -2.17
N LYS A 59 -26.50 -5.56 -2.21
CA LYS A 59 -27.82 -5.86 -1.66
C LYS A 59 -28.40 -7.06 -2.43
N SER A 60 -28.87 -8.07 -1.70
CA SER A 60 -29.55 -9.26 -2.24
C SER A 60 -30.98 -9.33 -1.73
N ALA A 61 -31.89 -9.81 -2.58
CA ALA A 61 -33.26 -10.17 -2.17
C ALA A 61 -33.31 -11.57 -1.54
N ASP A 62 -32.27 -12.39 -1.70
CA ASP A 62 -32.16 -13.72 -1.11
C ASP A 62 -31.55 -13.64 0.29
N PRO A 63 -32.31 -14.07 1.35
CA PRO A 63 -31.82 -14.07 2.71
C PRO A 63 -30.58 -14.96 2.90
N ALA A 64 -30.46 -16.07 2.18
CA ALA A 64 -29.32 -16.97 2.29
C ALA A 64 -28.03 -16.31 1.78
N VAL A 65 -28.11 -15.51 0.72
CA VAL A 65 -26.98 -14.71 0.23
C VAL A 65 -26.56 -13.67 1.27
N THR A 66 -27.54 -12.97 1.88
CA THR A 66 -27.27 -11.97 2.91
C THR A 66 -26.61 -12.61 4.13
N GLU A 67 -27.07 -13.78 4.57
CA GLU A 67 -26.46 -14.54 5.68
C GLU A 67 -25.01 -14.94 5.34
N ALA A 68 -24.78 -15.45 4.14
CA ALA A 68 -23.43 -15.80 3.68
C ALA A 68 -22.48 -14.59 3.62
N GLN A 69 -22.95 -13.43 3.16
CA GLN A 69 -22.20 -12.17 3.16
C GLN A 69 -21.81 -11.75 4.58
N LEU A 70 -22.74 -11.78 5.54
CA LEU A 70 -22.47 -11.44 6.94
C LEU A 70 -21.48 -12.42 7.59
N LYS A 71 -21.62 -13.71 7.28
CA LYS A 71 -20.68 -14.74 7.75
C LYS A 71 -19.29 -14.52 7.18
N MET A 72 -19.17 -14.20 5.89
CA MET A 72 -17.90 -13.86 5.26
C MET A 72 -17.28 -12.60 5.91
N ALA A 73 -18.05 -11.51 6.06
CA ALA A 73 -17.57 -10.28 6.70
C ALA A 73 -17.06 -10.54 8.12
N SER A 74 -17.80 -11.28 8.93
CA SER A 74 -17.37 -11.62 10.29
C SER A 74 -16.12 -12.50 10.31
N THR A 75 -15.97 -13.42 9.36
CA THR A 75 -14.79 -14.28 9.22
C THR A 75 -13.54 -13.47 8.86
N LEU A 76 -13.67 -12.55 7.90
CA LEU A 76 -12.55 -11.72 7.43
C LEU A 76 -11.92 -10.83 8.52
N VAL A 77 -12.67 -10.47 9.56
CA VAL A 77 -12.17 -9.65 10.67
C VAL A 77 -11.71 -10.46 11.89
N THR A 78 -11.74 -11.79 11.84
CA THR A 78 -11.18 -12.62 12.92
C THR A 78 -9.66 -12.47 13.00
N LYS A 79 -9.07 -12.68 14.19
CA LYS A 79 -7.63 -12.57 14.41
C LYS A 79 -6.85 -13.55 13.51
N GLU A 80 -7.31 -14.78 13.47
CA GLU A 80 -6.67 -15.87 12.72
C GLU A 80 -6.63 -15.56 11.22
N VAL A 81 -7.75 -15.09 10.66
CA VAL A 81 -7.84 -14.77 9.24
C VAL A 81 -7.02 -13.52 8.92
N GLN A 82 -7.05 -12.49 9.78
CA GLN A 82 -6.23 -11.29 9.62
C GLN A 82 -4.74 -11.60 9.58
N VAL A 83 -4.25 -12.47 10.47
CA VAL A 83 -2.85 -12.90 10.46
C VAL A 83 -2.54 -13.73 9.21
N ALA A 84 -3.30 -14.80 8.95
CA ALA A 84 -3.03 -15.71 7.85
C ALA A 84 -3.10 -15.02 6.47
N PHE A 85 -4.07 -14.13 6.28
CA PHE A 85 -4.23 -13.37 5.04
C PHE A 85 -3.07 -12.38 4.82
N ASN A 86 -2.75 -11.59 5.85
CA ASN A 86 -1.76 -10.53 5.70
C ASN A 86 -0.32 -11.06 5.62
N LEU A 87 0.02 -12.15 6.31
CA LEU A 87 1.31 -12.82 6.12
C LEU A 87 1.50 -13.33 4.69
N LYS A 88 0.43 -13.80 4.03
CA LYS A 88 0.49 -14.21 2.62
C LYS A 88 0.52 -13.04 1.65
N LYS A 89 -0.25 -12.00 1.93
CA LYS A 89 -0.32 -10.79 1.10
C LYS A 89 0.94 -9.92 1.22
N GLY A 90 1.64 -9.98 2.36
CA GLY A 90 2.77 -9.12 2.67
C GLY A 90 2.38 -7.76 3.28
N SER A 91 1.11 -7.56 3.61
CA SER A 91 0.56 -6.32 4.17
C SER A 91 0.39 -6.39 5.69
N LEU A 92 0.15 -5.24 6.32
CA LEU A 92 -0.21 -5.20 7.73
C LEU A 92 -1.72 -5.50 7.92
N PRO A 93 -2.10 -6.24 8.99
CA PRO A 93 -3.50 -6.44 9.32
C PRO A 93 -4.15 -5.14 9.83
N MET A 94 -5.45 -5.02 9.65
CA MET A 94 -6.24 -3.90 10.19
C MET A 94 -6.43 -3.98 11.71
N ARG A 95 -6.17 -5.14 12.32
CA ARG A 95 -6.29 -5.36 13.77
C ARG A 95 -4.96 -5.15 14.45
N ALA A 96 -4.95 -4.36 15.54
CA ALA A 96 -3.76 -4.14 16.37
C ALA A 96 -3.55 -5.23 17.44
N ASP A 97 -4.56 -6.09 17.68
CA ASP A 97 -4.58 -7.09 18.74
C ASP A 97 -4.26 -8.52 18.23
N VAL A 98 -3.37 -8.62 17.24
CA VAL A 98 -2.96 -9.88 16.60
C VAL A 98 -1.48 -10.16 16.82
N ASP A 99 -1.10 -11.43 16.80
CA ASP A 99 0.30 -11.85 16.87
C ASP A 99 0.95 -11.76 15.48
N LEU A 100 1.96 -10.91 15.37
CA LEU A 100 2.77 -10.69 14.17
C LEU A 100 4.23 -11.14 14.36
N SER A 101 4.49 -12.07 15.27
CA SER A 101 5.83 -12.63 15.49
C SER A 101 6.43 -13.27 14.23
N ALA A 102 5.58 -13.79 13.33
CA ALA A 102 5.96 -14.33 12.03
C ALA A 102 6.10 -13.28 10.92
N ALA A 103 5.94 -11.98 11.21
CA ALA A 103 6.11 -10.91 10.23
C ALA A 103 7.56 -10.88 9.71
N ASN A 104 7.73 -10.68 8.41
CA ASN A 104 9.03 -10.48 7.80
C ASN A 104 9.61 -9.09 8.13
N ASP A 105 10.86 -8.84 7.78
CA ASP A 105 11.55 -7.60 8.15
C ASP A 105 10.92 -6.35 7.52
N CYS A 106 10.36 -6.44 6.32
CA CYS A 106 9.61 -5.34 5.71
C CYS A 106 8.34 -5.00 6.50
N MET A 107 7.57 -6.01 6.92
CA MET A 107 6.38 -5.81 7.75
C MET A 107 6.75 -5.21 9.11
N LYS A 108 7.86 -5.65 9.73
CA LYS A 108 8.35 -5.09 10.99
C LYS A 108 8.66 -3.60 10.89
N LYS A 109 9.29 -3.15 9.79
CA LYS A 109 9.53 -1.72 9.52
C LYS A 109 8.20 -0.93 9.47
N GLY A 110 7.18 -1.48 8.83
CA GLY A 110 5.83 -0.89 8.82
C GLY A 110 5.21 -0.81 10.22
N LEU A 111 5.35 -1.86 11.04
CA LEU A 111 4.87 -1.87 12.42
C LEU A 111 5.57 -0.83 13.30
N GLU A 112 6.85 -0.60 13.10
CA GLU A 112 7.61 0.45 13.82
C GLU A 112 7.08 1.85 13.49
N ILE A 113 6.78 2.12 12.20
CA ILE A 113 6.19 3.39 11.78
C ILE A 113 4.79 3.57 12.39
N LEU A 114 3.97 2.50 12.39
CA LEU A 114 2.65 2.49 12.99
C LEU A 114 2.72 2.76 14.51
N ALA A 115 3.64 2.10 15.20
CA ALA A 115 3.86 2.31 16.63
C ALA A 115 4.33 3.73 16.96
N GLY A 116 5.08 4.37 16.06
CA GLY A 116 5.50 5.77 16.13
C GLY A 116 4.39 6.79 15.89
N GLY A 117 3.20 6.34 15.47
CA GLY A 117 2.06 7.22 15.18
C GLY A 117 2.20 8.04 13.90
N ASN A 118 3.17 7.73 13.06
CA ASN A 118 3.42 8.42 11.78
C ASN A 118 2.45 7.91 10.70
N ILE A 119 1.17 8.24 10.86
CA ILE A 119 0.08 7.80 9.99
C ILE A 119 -0.51 9.01 9.28
N VAL A 120 -0.72 8.89 7.98
CA VAL A 120 -1.38 9.91 7.16
C VAL A 120 -2.55 9.31 6.38
N PRO A 121 -3.62 10.07 6.14
CA PRO A 121 -4.69 9.60 5.27
C PRO A 121 -4.17 9.43 3.83
N SER A 122 -4.79 8.50 3.09
CA SER A 122 -4.52 8.35 1.66
C SER A 122 -4.90 9.61 0.89
N GLY A 123 -4.09 10.00 -0.07
CA GLY A 123 -4.41 11.09 -1.00
C GLY A 123 -5.76 10.89 -1.68
N ASP A 124 -6.11 9.65 -2.02
CA ASP A 124 -7.41 9.29 -2.62
C ASP A 124 -8.61 9.65 -1.73
N MET A 125 -8.39 9.77 -0.43
CA MET A 125 -9.43 10.12 0.54
C MET A 125 -9.56 11.63 0.79
N VAL A 126 -8.53 12.40 0.48
CA VAL A 126 -8.46 13.84 0.82
C VAL A 126 -8.43 14.75 -0.39
N TRP A 127 -7.98 14.27 -1.54
CA TRP A 127 -7.91 15.07 -2.77
C TRP A 127 -9.12 14.83 -3.67
N SER A 128 -9.57 15.90 -4.32
CA SER A 128 -10.63 15.80 -5.32
C SER A 128 -10.14 14.95 -6.52
N PRO A 129 -11.06 14.33 -7.29
CA PRO A 129 -10.69 13.61 -8.52
C PRO A 129 -9.93 14.47 -9.53
N ASP A 130 -10.22 15.76 -9.58
CA ASP A 130 -9.53 16.71 -10.46
C ASP A 130 -8.06 16.90 -10.04
N VAL A 131 -7.80 17.10 -8.75
CA VAL A 131 -6.42 17.17 -8.21
C VAL A 131 -5.66 15.88 -8.50
N GLN A 132 -6.27 14.72 -8.28
CA GLN A 132 -5.65 13.43 -8.56
C GLN A 132 -5.29 13.28 -10.04
N THR A 133 -6.17 13.72 -10.94
CA THR A 133 -5.93 13.69 -12.39
C THR A 133 -4.75 14.60 -12.75
N GLN A 134 -4.75 15.85 -12.27
CA GLN A 134 -3.66 16.80 -12.55
C GLN A 134 -2.30 16.31 -12.02
N LEU A 135 -2.27 15.68 -10.84
CA LEU A 135 -1.03 15.09 -10.30
C LEU A 135 -0.55 13.91 -11.15
N GLY A 136 -1.46 13.07 -11.64
CA GLY A 136 -1.14 11.97 -12.56
C GLY A 136 -0.59 12.48 -13.89
N ASP A 137 -1.18 13.53 -14.45
CA ASP A 137 -0.72 14.16 -15.69
C ASP A 137 0.67 14.78 -15.52
N LEU A 138 0.90 15.49 -14.40
CA LEU A 138 2.22 16.04 -14.06
C LEU A 138 3.28 14.94 -13.92
N GLN A 139 2.95 13.84 -13.29
CA GLN A 139 3.85 12.70 -13.18
C GLN A 139 4.20 12.12 -14.55
N ALA A 140 3.20 11.97 -15.43
CA ALA A 140 3.42 11.50 -16.78
C ALA A 140 4.25 12.47 -17.63
N GLU A 141 4.05 13.79 -17.49
CA GLU A 141 4.85 14.83 -18.13
C GLU A 141 6.31 14.77 -17.64
N PHE A 142 6.52 14.68 -16.33
CA PHE A 142 7.85 14.61 -15.72
C PHE A 142 8.66 13.42 -16.27
N TRP A 143 8.06 12.25 -16.36
CA TRP A 143 8.74 11.05 -16.87
C TRP A 143 9.02 11.05 -18.37
N LYS A 144 8.32 11.90 -19.15
CA LYS A 144 8.44 11.95 -20.62
C LYS A 144 9.22 13.17 -21.12
N SER A 145 9.68 14.02 -20.22
CA SER A 145 10.34 15.28 -20.56
C SER A 145 11.63 15.46 -19.77
N ASP A 146 12.40 16.49 -20.13
CA ASP A 146 13.59 16.93 -19.39
C ASP A 146 13.24 17.93 -18.27
N MET A 147 12.03 17.86 -17.70
CA MET A 147 11.59 18.74 -16.62
C MET A 147 12.49 18.58 -15.41
N ALA A 148 13.03 19.69 -14.92
CA ALA A 148 13.85 19.67 -13.71
C ALA A 148 13.00 19.25 -12.48
N PRO A 149 13.53 18.45 -11.55
CA PRO A 149 12.80 18.05 -10.33
C PRO A 149 12.26 19.24 -9.52
N ALA A 150 12.97 20.36 -9.49
CA ALA A 150 12.50 21.57 -8.80
C ALA A 150 11.24 22.17 -9.45
N ASP A 151 11.17 22.16 -10.78
CA ASP A 151 10.00 22.68 -11.52
C ASP A 151 8.80 21.75 -11.36
N ALA A 152 9.03 20.43 -11.41
CA ALA A 152 7.99 19.43 -11.13
C ALA A 152 7.44 19.60 -9.71
N HIS A 153 8.31 19.81 -8.72
CA HIS A 153 7.90 20.03 -7.33
C HIS A 153 7.10 21.34 -7.17
N ALA A 154 7.50 22.43 -7.84
CA ALA A 154 6.76 23.69 -7.82
C ALA A 154 5.34 23.51 -8.38
N LYS A 155 5.20 22.88 -9.56
CA LYS A 155 3.90 22.54 -10.17
C LYS A 155 3.05 21.63 -9.26
N TYR A 156 3.67 20.64 -8.63
CA TYR A 156 2.99 19.73 -7.68
C TYR A 156 2.35 20.53 -6.53
N LEU A 157 3.10 21.46 -5.94
CA LEU A 157 2.60 22.31 -4.85
C LEU A 157 1.48 23.26 -5.31
N GLU A 158 1.53 23.77 -6.55
CA GLU A 158 0.46 24.59 -7.12
C GLU A 158 -0.84 23.80 -7.28
N ILE A 159 -0.75 22.58 -7.82
CA ILE A 159 -1.91 21.68 -7.97
C ILE A 159 -2.53 21.39 -6.59
N LEU A 160 -1.73 21.04 -5.59
CA LEU A 160 -2.25 20.79 -4.26
C LEU A 160 -2.94 22.00 -3.64
N LYS A 161 -2.39 23.22 -3.82
CA LYS A 161 -2.98 24.46 -3.32
C LYS A 161 -4.28 24.82 -4.01
N SER A 162 -4.43 24.47 -5.29
CA SER A 162 -5.67 24.74 -6.03
C SER A 162 -6.84 23.88 -5.60
N GLY A 163 -6.57 22.78 -4.91
CA GLY A 163 -7.58 21.84 -4.39
C GLY A 163 -7.97 22.06 -2.93
N LEU A 164 -7.38 23.07 -2.28
CA LEU A 164 -7.71 23.49 -0.92
C LEU A 164 -8.72 24.64 -0.93
#